data_d87dc50e178e5af678041de172b72a44
#
_entry.id   d87dc50e178e5af678041de172b72a44
#
_cell.length_a   1.000
_cell.length_b   1.000
_cell.length_c   1.000
_cell.angle_alpha   90.00
_cell.angle_beta   90.00
_cell.angle_gamma   90.00
#
_symmetry.space_group_name_H-M   'P 1'
#
loop_
_entity.id
_entity.type
_entity.pdbx_description
1 polymer ?
#
loop_
_entity_poly.entity_id
_entity_poly.type
_entity_poly.pdbx_seq_one_letter_code
_entity_poly.pdbx_strand_id
1 'polypeptide(L)'
;MKYENASDVLPEELLKQIQKYAAGKLLYIPSGDEKKAWGETTGYRNQLQRRNVMIRNMYNHGRTVSELADEYFLSLDSIKKIIYAKKNEKHLTYAPVLASAVQYANAGMFEEWIQCYLLLTRKASPILDEFLKEDHLYFGIVKFPLRLIQWEGIDSGASHLDEDDEPISALPPLLIQYEEGKFYCIVQNELLAKLKQRKVNAYPTIIVLKGNADYKKFMKYYGTVLFFVDKV
;
A
#
# COMPACT_ATOMS: atom_id res chain seq x y z
N MET A 1 30.45 -16.86 19.85
CA MET A 1 29.45 -17.79 20.42
C MET A 1 29.90 -18.14 21.82
N LYS A 2 29.02 -18.00 22.80
CA LYS A 2 29.31 -18.41 24.18
C LYS A 2 28.83 -19.86 24.31
N TYR A 3 29.72 -20.76 24.63
CA TYR A 3 29.36 -22.17 24.87
C TYR A 3 29.04 -22.33 26.35
N GLU A 4 27.95 -23.02 26.65
CA GLU A 4 27.53 -23.35 28.01
C GLU A 4 27.65 -24.88 28.20
N ASN A 5 27.99 -25.31 29.39
CA ASN A 5 28.08 -26.75 29.67
C ASN A 5 26.64 -27.29 29.83
N ALA A 6 26.39 -28.43 29.17
CA ALA A 6 25.08 -29.07 29.24
C ALA A 6 24.65 -29.43 30.67
N SER A 7 25.60 -29.71 31.57
CA SER A 7 25.35 -29.97 33.01
C SER A 7 24.81 -28.76 33.76
N ASP A 8 25.06 -27.54 33.27
CA ASP A 8 24.67 -26.31 33.93
C ASP A 8 23.29 -25.82 33.46
N VAL A 9 22.85 -26.34 32.29
CA VAL A 9 21.63 -25.83 31.60
C VAL A 9 20.50 -26.88 31.58
N LEU A 10 20.84 -28.20 31.61
CA LEU A 10 19.84 -29.27 31.48
C LEU A 10 19.63 -30.01 32.82
N PRO A 11 18.39 -30.44 33.08
CA PRO A 11 18.10 -31.34 34.19
C PRO A 11 18.89 -32.65 34.05
N GLU A 12 19.33 -33.20 35.20
CA GLU A 12 20.19 -34.37 35.23
C GLU A 12 19.62 -35.60 34.50
N GLU A 13 18.31 -35.79 34.56
CA GLU A 13 17.62 -36.88 33.87
C GLU A 13 17.69 -36.75 32.36
N LEU A 14 17.51 -35.53 31.84
CA LEU A 14 17.61 -35.24 30.42
C LEU A 14 19.05 -35.34 29.93
N LEU A 15 20.00 -34.87 30.74
CA LEU A 15 21.42 -35.00 30.46
C LEU A 15 21.84 -36.47 30.30
N LYS A 16 21.41 -37.37 31.20
CA LYS A 16 21.68 -38.82 31.10
C LYS A 16 21.06 -39.44 29.82
N GLN A 17 19.89 -38.97 29.42
CA GLN A 17 19.30 -39.44 28.18
C GLN A 17 20.09 -39.00 26.94
N ILE A 18 20.50 -37.72 26.88
CA ILE A 18 21.30 -37.19 25.77
C ILE A 18 22.68 -37.87 25.70
N GLN A 19 23.30 -38.15 26.85
CA GLN A 19 24.58 -38.83 26.90
C GLN A 19 24.57 -40.23 26.24
N LYS A 20 23.45 -40.93 26.23
CA LYS A 20 23.32 -42.22 25.52
C LYS A 20 23.52 -42.10 24.01
N TYR A 21 23.27 -40.93 23.43
CA TYR A 21 23.35 -40.69 22.00
C TYR A 21 24.56 -39.84 21.58
N ALA A 22 25.01 -38.97 22.45
CA ALA A 22 25.96 -37.93 22.07
C ALA A 22 27.01 -37.57 23.18
N ALA A 23 27.41 -38.55 24.00
CA ALA A 23 28.45 -38.33 25.00
C ALA A 23 29.75 -37.85 24.35
N GLY A 24 30.35 -36.78 24.90
CA GLY A 24 31.60 -36.18 24.44
C GLY A 24 31.55 -35.46 23.09
N LYS A 25 30.36 -35.25 22.53
CA LYS A 25 30.15 -34.50 21.28
C LYS A 25 29.62 -33.12 21.55
N LEU A 26 30.00 -32.16 20.72
CA LEU A 26 29.40 -30.84 20.69
C LEU A 26 28.04 -30.92 19.95
N LEU A 27 26.97 -30.56 20.63
CA LEU A 27 25.61 -30.52 20.03
C LEU A 27 25.13 -29.10 19.89
N TYR A 28 24.55 -28.81 18.76
CA TYR A 28 23.77 -27.60 18.56
C TYR A 28 22.28 -27.94 18.74
N ILE A 29 21.66 -27.32 19.73
CA ILE A 29 20.22 -27.43 19.96
C ILE A 29 19.57 -26.18 19.33
N PRO A 30 18.83 -26.32 18.20
CA PRO A 30 18.15 -25.20 17.63
C PRO A 30 17.01 -24.73 18.56
N SER A 31 16.77 -23.41 18.63
CA SER A 31 15.56 -22.88 19.27
C SER A 31 14.35 -23.49 18.60
N GLY A 32 13.35 -23.93 19.37
CA GLY A 32 12.14 -24.58 18.86
C GLY A 32 11.22 -23.67 18.02
N ASP A 33 11.52 -22.40 17.93
CA ASP A 33 10.87 -21.47 17.01
C ASP A 33 11.24 -21.84 15.58
N GLU A 34 10.23 -21.99 14.73
CA GLU A 34 10.44 -22.11 13.28
C GLU A 34 11.43 -21.02 12.83
N LYS A 35 12.45 -21.41 12.06
CA LYS A 35 13.42 -20.45 11.52
C LYS A 35 12.66 -19.41 10.72
N LYS A 36 12.37 -18.28 11.33
CA LYS A 36 11.81 -17.13 10.61
C LYS A 36 12.74 -16.78 9.47
N ALA A 37 12.21 -16.61 8.29
CA ALA A 37 13.01 -16.24 7.12
C ALA A 37 13.75 -14.93 7.41
N TRP A 38 14.94 -14.77 6.82
CA TRP A 38 15.78 -13.60 7.02
C TRP A 38 15.01 -12.31 6.73
N GLY A 39 15.01 -11.35 7.67
CA GLY A 39 14.30 -10.08 7.55
C GLY A 39 12.82 -10.12 7.90
N GLU A 40 12.25 -11.27 8.25
CA GLU A 40 10.83 -11.42 8.61
C GLU A 40 10.49 -10.73 9.94
N THR A 41 11.41 -10.81 10.90
CA THR A 41 11.22 -10.21 12.24
C THR A 41 11.39 -8.69 12.25
N THR A 42 12.14 -8.12 11.31
CA THR A 42 12.47 -6.69 11.26
C THR A 42 11.58 -5.89 10.28
N GLY A 43 10.69 -6.56 9.54
CA GLY A 43 9.91 -5.92 8.47
C GLY A 43 10.74 -5.47 7.26
N TYR A 44 12.07 -5.64 7.31
CA TYR A 44 12.99 -5.18 6.26
C TYR A 44 12.68 -5.79 4.88
N ARG A 45 12.29 -7.06 4.85
CA ARG A 45 11.88 -7.74 3.62
C ARG A 45 10.68 -7.06 2.97
N ASN A 46 9.68 -6.68 3.78
CA ASN A 46 8.49 -5.98 3.29
C ASN A 46 8.85 -4.60 2.75
N GLN A 47 9.74 -3.86 3.43
CA GLN A 47 10.19 -2.55 2.94
C GLN A 47 10.94 -2.68 1.60
N LEU A 48 11.82 -3.67 1.45
CA LEU A 48 12.49 -3.94 0.18
C LEU A 48 11.49 -4.30 -0.93
N GLN A 49 10.47 -5.09 -0.63
CA GLN A 49 9.44 -5.47 -1.58
C GLN A 49 8.64 -4.25 -2.03
N ARG A 50 8.18 -3.40 -1.11
CA ARG A 50 7.48 -2.14 -1.40
C ARG A 50 8.32 -1.23 -2.30
N ARG A 51 9.57 -0.98 -1.92
CA ARG A 51 10.52 -0.20 -2.72
C ARG A 51 10.68 -0.78 -4.13
N ASN A 52 10.88 -2.10 -4.26
CA ASN A 52 11.08 -2.74 -5.55
C ASN A 52 9.82 -2.67 -6.44
N VAL A 53 8.62 -2.73 -5.86
CA VAL A 53 7.36 -2.50 -6.59
C VAL A 53 7.30 -1.08 -7.12
N MET A 54 7.66 -0.07 -6.32
CA MET A 54 7.69 1.33 -6.74
C MET A 54 8.69 1.55 -7.88
N ILE A 55 9.91 1.05 -7.78
CA ILE A 55 10.93 1.14 -8.83
C ILE A 55 10.42 0.58 -10.16
N ARG A 56 9.78 -0.61 -10.14
CA ARG A 56 9.22 -1.22 -11.36
C ARG A 56 8.08 -0.39 -11.95
N ASN A 57 7.19 0.12 -11.11
CA ASN A 57 6.09 0.96 -11.60
C ASN A 57 6.59 2.25 -12.22
N MET A 58 7.55 2.93 -11.60
CA MET A 58 8.15 4.14 -12.16
C MET A 58 8.85 3.89 -13.49
N TYR A 59 9.58 2.78 -13.59
CA TYR A 59 10.21 2.37 -14.85
C TYR A 59 9.17 2.11 -15.95
N ASN A 60 8.10 1.38 -15.66
CA ASN A 60 7.02 1.09 -16.61
C ASN A 60 6.29 2.36 -17.09
N HIS A 61 6.36 3.45 -16.31
CA HIS A 61 5.77 4.75 -16.64
C HIS A 61 6.80 5.79 -17.15
N GLY A 62 7.96 5.32 -17.65
CA GLY A 62 8.90 6.13 -18.40
C GLY A 62 10.08 6.72 -17.63
N ARG A 63 10.24 6.40 -16.34
CA ARG A 63 11.47 6.75 -15.63
C ARG A 63 12.63 5.90 -16.11
N THR A 64 13.78 6.52 -16.34
CA THR A 64 15.00 5.84 -16.78
C THR A 64 15.70 5.11 -15.64
N VAL A 65 16.52 4.12 -16.00
CA VAL A 65 17.36 3.38 -15.01
C VAL A 65 18.29 4.34 -14.26
N SER A 66 18.81 5.38 -14.92
CA SER A 66 19.70 6.37 -14.28
C SER A 66 18.96 7.20 -13.24
N GLU A 67 17.81 7.78 -13.60
CA GLU A 67 16.98 8.56 -12.66
C GLU A 67 16.59 7.73 -11.43
N LEU A 68 16.21 6.45 -11.63
CA LEU A 68 15.87 5.57 -10.52
C LEU A 68 17.09 5.22 -9.66
N ALA A 69 18.28 5.09 -10.25
CA ALA A 69 19.51 4.84 -9.50
C ALA A 69 19.84 6.04 -8.59
N ASP A 70 19.70 7.24 -9.11
CA ASP A 70 19.92 8.48 -8.35
C ASP A 70 18.86 8.69 -7.26
N GLU A 71 17.58 8.49 -7.58
CA GLU A 71 16.45 8.69 -6.66
C GLU A 71 16.48 7.70 -5.48
N TYR A 72 16.82 6.42 -5.75
CA TYR A 72 16.85 5.39 -4.72
C TYR A 72 18.23 5.11 -4.12
N PHE A 73 19.26 5.86 -4.52
CA PHE A 73 20.65 5.68 -4.09
C PHE A 73 21.14 4.24 -4.31
N LEU A 74 20.84 3.68 -5.47
CA LEU A 74 21.21 2.32 -5.87
C LEU A 74 22.11 2.35 -7.11
N SER A 75 22.95 1.30 -7.26
CA SER A 75 23.70 1.14 -8.51
C SER A 75 22.79 0.82 -9.70
N LEU A 76 23.19 1.21 -10.92
CA LEU A 76 22.50 0.87 -12.15
C LEU A 76 22.22 -0.62 -12.30
N ASP A 77 23.18 -1.47 -11.88
CA ASP A 77 23.02 -2.93 -11.92
C ASP A 77 21.98 -3.44 -10.93
N SER A 78 21.87 -2.80 -9.74
CA SER A 78 20.84 -3.13 -8.76
C SER A 78 19.46 -2.78 -9.29
N ILE A 79 19.29 -1.60 -9.91
CA ILE A 79 18.03 -1.19 -10.54
C ILE A 79 17.65 -2.15 -11.67
N LYS A 80 18.60 -2.50 -12.57
CA LYS A 80 18.35 -3.48 -13.64
C LYS A 80 17.91 -4.83 -13.09
N LYS A 81 18.57 -5.34 -12.03
CA LYS A 81 18.16 -6.59 -11.37
C LYS A 81 16.73 -6.53 -10.83
N ILE A 82 16.32 -5.40 -10.24
CA ILE A 82 14.95 -5.21 -9.74
C ILE A 82 13.95 -5.20 -10.90
N ILE A 83 14.23 -4.47 -11.97
CA ILE A 83 13.34 -4.31 -13.12
C ILE A 83 13.18 -5.63 -13.89
N TYR A 84 14.30 -6.33 -14.15
CA TYR A 84 14.32 -7.53 -15.00
C TYR A 84 14.29 -8.85 -14.21
N ALA A 85 14.07 -8.81 -12.89
CA ALA A 85 13.89 -10.02 -12.09
C ALA A 85 12.78 -10.89 -12.69
N LYS A 86 13.04 -12.21 -12.81
CA LYS A 86 12.05 -13.16 -13.35
C LYS A 86 10.76 -13.09 -12.53
N LYS A 87 9.63 -13.03 -13.23
CA LYS A 87 8.25 -12.98 -12.68
C LYS A 87 7.87 -14.31 -11.99
N ASN A 88 8.58 -14.73 -10.94
CA ASN A 88 8.19 -15.90 -10.16
C ASN A 88 7.22 -15.56 -9.01
N GLU A 89 6.96 -14.27 -8.77
CA GLU A 89 6.00 -13.78 -7.79
C GLU A 89 4.93 -12.97 -8.51
N LYS A 90 3.71 -12.93 -7.97
CA LYS A 90 2.62 -12.06 -8.45
C LYS A 90 3.09 -10.61 -8.34
N HIS A 91 3.75 -10.11 -9.39
CA HIS A 91 4.19 -8.72 -9.43
C HIS A 91 2.96 -7.82 -9.55
N LEU A 92 2.74 -7.02 -8.53
CA LEU A 92 1.75 -5.95 -8.59
C LEU A 92 2.21 -4.93 -9.63
N THR A 93 1.37 -4.70 -10.62
CA THR A 93 1.57 -3.67 -11.64
C THR A 93 0.53 -2.58 -11.41
N TYR A 94 0.99 -1.35 -11.29
CA TYR A 94 0.12 -0.21 -11.12
C TYR A 94 -0.66 0.08 -12.42
N ALA A 95 -1.95 0.32 -12.26
CA ALA A 95 -2.82 0.92 -13.26
C ALA A 95 -3.81 1.88 -12.56
N PRO A 96 -4.20 3.00 -13.18
CA PRO A 96 -5.13 3.97 -12.57
C PRO A 96 -6.58 3.49 -12.68
N VAL A 97 -6.85 2.25 -12.22
CA VAL A 97 -8.18 1.61 -12.26
C VAL A 97 -8.51 0.97 -10.91
N LEU A 98 -9.80 0.81 -10.64
CA LEU A 98 -10.30 0.25 -9.39
C LEU A 98 -9.72 -1.14 -9.11
N ALA A 99 -9.66 -2.03 -10.10
CA ALA A 99 -9.14 -3.38 -9.94
C ALA A 99 -7.68 -3.41 -9.43
N SER A 100 -6.83 -2.51 -9.97
CA SER A 100 -5.45 -2.38 -9.49
C SER A 100 -5.38 -1.88 -8.04
N ALA A 101 -6.19 -0.89 -7.67
CA ALA A 101 -6.25 -0.39 -6.31
C ALA A 101 -6.65 -1.49 -5.30
N VAL A 102 -7.64 -2.31 -5.64
CA VAL A 102 -8.07 -3.46 -4.82
C VAL A 102 -6.96 -4.50 -4.69
N GLN A 103 -6.24 -4.82 -5.77
CA GLN A 103 -5.11 -5.76 -5.71
C GLN A 103 -4.00 -5.26 -4.76
N TYR A 104 -3.68 -3.97 -4.81
CA TYR A 104 -2.70 -3.36 -3.92
C TYR A 104 -3.19 -3.36 -2.46
N ALA A 105 -4.46 -3.05 -2.22
CA ALA A 105 -5.06 -3.11 -0.89
C ALA A 105 -4.97 -4.52 -0.28
N ASN A 106 -5.32 -5.55 -1.06
CA ASN A 106 -5.26 -6.95 -0.64
C ASN A 106 -3.82 -7.44 -0.38
N ALA A 107 -2.84 -6.82 -1.02
CA ALA A 107 -1.41 -7.12 -0.80
C ALA A 107 -0.79 -6.32 0.36
N GLY A 108 -1.55 -5.47 1.05
CA GLY A 108 -1.04 -4.57 2.09
C GLY A 108 -0.13 -3.46 1.56
N MET A 109 -0.26 -3.11 0.27
CA MET A 109 0.53 -2.09 -0.45
C MET A 109 -0.36 -0.94 -0.95
N PHE A 110 -1.34 -0.57 -0.16
CA PHE A 110 -2.36 0.41 -0.55
C PHE A 110 -1.77 1.83 -0.72
N GLU A 111 -0.85 2.18 0.16
CA GLU A 111 -0.15 3.45 0.13
C GLU A 111 0.69 3.61 -1.15
N GLU A 112 1.35 2.54 -1.60
CA GLU A 112 2.13 2.55 -2.83
C GLU A 112 1.25 2.77 -4.06
N TRP A 113 0.01 2.26 -4.06
CA TRP A 113 -0.94 2.56 -5.14
C TRP A 113 -1.29 4.04 -5.18
N ILE A 114 -1.58 4.64 -4.01
CA ILE A 114 -1.90 6.07 -3.90
C ILE A 114 -0.74 6.93 -4.37
N GLN A 115 0.48 6.61 -3.94
CA GLN A 115 1.70 7.31 -4.37
C GLN A 115 1.88 7.23 -5.90
N CYS A 116 1.73 6.03 -6.49
CA CYS A 116 1.75 5.87 -7.95
C CYS A 116 0.67 6.70 -8.63
N TYR A 117 -0.55 6.73 -8.09
CA TYR A 117 -1.65 7.49 -8.64
C TYR A 117 -1.35 8.99 -8.67
N LEU A 118 -0.87 9.52 -7.55
CA LEU A 118 -0.53 10.95 -7.46
C LEU A 118 0.64 11.32 -8.36
N LEU A 119 1.71 10.54 -8.38
CA LEU A 119 2.91 10.81 -9.16
C LEU A 119 2.72 10.60 -10.66
N LEU A 120 2.22 9.43 -11.05
CA LEU A 120 2.29 8.95 -12.43
C LEU A 120 1.05 9.36 -13.23
N THR A 121 -0.12 9.37 -12.59
CA THR A 121 -1.38 9.67 -13.28
C THR A 121 -1.76 11.13 -13.14
N ARG A 122 -1.73 11.68 -11.94
CA ARG A 122 -2.17 13.06 -11.70
C ARG A 122 -1.05 14.08 -11.79
N LYS A 123 0.22 13.64 -11.76
CA LYS A 123 1.41 14.50 -11.72
C LYS A 123 1.33 15.58 -10.63
N ALA A 124 0.73 15.21 -9.51
CA ALA A 124 0.42 16.08 -8.39
C ALA A 124 1.53 16.03 -7.32
N SER A 125 2.77 16.28 -7.72
CA SER A 125 3.94 16.23 -6.82
C SER A 125 3.80 17.10 -5.58
N PRO A 126 3.26 18.34 -5.62
CA PRO A 126 3.10 19.15 -4.40
C PRO A 126 2.17 18.51 -3.37
N ILE A 127 1.08 17.87 -3.83
CA ILE A 127 0.14 17.16 -2.97
C ILE A 127 0.80 15.92 -2.38
N LEU A 128 1.59 15.20 -3.18
CA LEU A 128 2.33 14.05 -2.68
C LEU A 128 3.34 14.46 -1.62
N ASP A 129 4.05 15.58 -1.80
CA ASP A 129 5.01 16.08 -0.81
C ASP A 129 4.33 16.41 0.52
N GLU A 130 3.10 16.93 0.50
CA GLU A 130 2.28 17.13 1.69
C GLU A 130 1.91 15.79 2.33
N PHE A 131 1.46 14.82 1.53
CA PHE A 131 1.10 13.47 2.00
C PHE A 131 2.28 12.71 2.60
N LEU A 132 3.49 12.91 2.12
CA LEU A 132 4.69 12.27 2.66
C LEU A 132 5.21 12.92 3.96
N LYS A 133 4.84 14.18 4.22
CA LYS A 133 5.26 14.91 5.42
C LYS A 133 4.37 14.68 6.64
N GLU A 134 3.13 14.32 6.43
CA GLU A 134 2.14 14.11 7.48
C GLU A 134 1.80 12.63 7.64
N ASP A 135 1.52 12.19 8.86
CA ASP A 135 1.02 10.84 9.13
C ASP A 135 -0.43 10.74 8.65
N HIS A 136 -0.63 10.17 7.48
CA HIS A 136 -1.94 9.89 6.92
C HIS A 136 -2.36 8.46 7.18
N LEU A 137 -3.63 8.27 7.52
CA LEU A 137 -4.27 6.98 7.57
C LEU A 137 -5.22 6.85 6.38
N TYR A 138 -5.15 5.73 5.69
CA TYR A 138 -5.98 5.46 4.54
C TYR A 138 -7.07 4.46 4.91
N PHE A 139 -8.32 4.83 4.64
CA PHE A 139 -9.47 3.96 4.87
C PHE A 139 -10.16 3.64 3.54
N GLY A 140 -10.36 2.40 3.26
CA GLY A 140 -11.06 1.96 2.06
C GLY A 140 -10.37 0.78 1.38
N ILE A 141 -10.81 0.38 0.21
CA ILE A 141 -11.74 1.06 -0.71
C ILE A 141 -13.18 0.80 -0.27
N VAL A 142 -13.96 1.84 -0.12
CA VAL A 142 -15.35 1.74 0.35
C VAL A 142 -16.33 2.35 -0.66
N LYS A 143 -17.56 1.84 -0.70
CA LYS A 143 -18.65 2.44 -1.47
C LYS A 143 -19.16 3.65 -0.72
N PHE A 144 -18.76 4.85 -1.15
CA PHE A 144 -19.01 6.11 -0.44
C PHE A 144 -20.11 6.94 -1.14
N PRO A 145 -21.08 7.51 -0.39
CA PRO A 145 -22.14 8.34 -0.94
C PRO A 145 -21.61 9.69 -1.45
N LEU A 146 -21.71 9.94 -2.75
CA LEU A 146 -21.15 11.15 -3.39
C LEU A 146 -21.79 12.46 -2.91
N ARG A 147 -23.02 12.39 -2.35
CA ARG A 147 -23.71 13.56 -1.77
C ARG A 147 -23.01 14.15 -0.55
N LEU A 148 -22.17 13.34 0.15
CA LEU A 148 -21.43 13.78 1.34
C LEU A 148 -20.15 14.52 1.00
N ILE A 149 -19.68 14.42 -0.26
CA ILE A 149 -18.47 15.10 -0.70
C ILE A 149 -18.80 16.55 -0.99
N GLN A 150 -18.13 17.47 -0.30
CA GLN A 150 -18.21 18.90 -0.53
C GLN A 150 -17.74 19.19 -1.95
N TRP A 151 -18.53 19.92 -2.69
CA TRP A 151 -18.22 20.33 -4.05
C TRP A 151 -18.61 21.80 -4.19
N GLU A 152 -17.60 22.63 -4.27
CA GLU A 152 -17.77 23.99 -4.75
C GLU A 152 -17.89 23.88 -6.26
N GLY A 153 -19.15 23.96 -6.76
CA GLY A 153 -19.43 23.85 -8.18
C GLY A 153 -18.55 24.84 -8.95
N ILE A 154 -17.50 24.35 -9.57
CA ILE A 154 -16.88 25.09 -10.65
C ILE A 154 -17.92 25.01 -11.76
N ASP A 155 -18.55 26.13 -12.09
CA ASP A 155 -19.21 26.34 -13.39
C ASP A 155 -18.13 26.22 -14.46
N SER A 156 -17.66 25.01 -14.67
CA SER A 156 -16.93 24.66 -15.88
C SER A 156 -17.96 24.78 -16.97
N GLY A 157 -17.94 25.94 -17.65
CA GLY A 157 -18.73 26.15 -18.85
C GLY A 157 -18.66 24.89 -19.68
N ALA A 158 -19.79 24.42 -20.14
CA ALA A 158 -20.01 23.18 -20.84
C ALA A 158 -18.94 22.96 -21.93
N SER A 159 -17.78 22.45 -21.53
CA SER A 159 -16.89 21.78 -22.45
C SER A 159 -17.60 20.48 -22.81
N HIS A 160 -17.92 20.31 -24.07
CA HIS A 160 -18.35 19.06 -24.67
C HIS A 160 -17.49 17.95 -24.09
N LEU A 161 -18.03 17.27 -23.07
CA LEU A 161 -17.44 16.06 -22.56
C LEU A 161 -17.80 15.02 -23.62
N ASP A 162 -16.78 14.60 -24.37
CA ASP A 162 -16.88 13.47 -25.27
C ASP A 162 -17.59 12.35 -24.53
N GLU A 163 -18.58 11.74 -25.20
CA GLU A 163 -19.36 10.60 -24.75
C GLU A 163 -18.48 9.33 -24.70
N ASP A 164 -17.31 9.42 -24.11
CA ASP A 164 -16.53 8.23 -23.78
C ASP A 164 -17.21 7.51 -22.63
N ASP A 165 -18.07 6.58 -23.00
CA ASP A 165 -18.77 5.64 -22.12
C ASP A 165 -17.78 4.63 -21.50
N GLU A 166 -16.70 5.11 -20.89
CA GLU A 166 -15.86 4.23 -20.11
C GLU A 166 -16.66 3.58 -18.98
N PRO A 167 -16.64 2.25 -18.91
CA PRO A 167 -17.34 1.55 -17.84
C PRO A 167 -16.79 2.02 -16.49
N ILE A 168 -17.66 2.20 -15.51
CA ILE A 168 -17.31 2.67 -14.14
C ILE A 168 -16.19 1.81 -13.53
N SER A 169 -16.11 0.53 -13.89
CA SER A 169 -15.06 -0.40 -13.45
C SER A 169 -13.66 -0.09 -14.00
N ALA A 170 -13.56 0.64 -15.10
CA ALA A 170 -12.30 1.06 -15.69
C ALA A 170 -11.74 2.36 -15.08
N LEU A 171 -12.55 3.05 -14.28
CA LEU A 171 -12.16 4.29 -13.63
C LEU A 171 -11.44 4.02 -12.29
N PRO A 172 -10.56 4.95 -11.84
CA PRO A 172 -9.92 4.85 -10.53
C PRO A 172 -10.92 5.10 -9.40
N PRO A 173 -10.66 4.59 -8.18
CA PRO A 173 -11.42 5.03 -7.00
C PRO A 173 -11.19 6.53 -6.76
N LEU A 174 -12.19 7.21 -6.20
CA LEU A 174 -12.02 8.60 -5.76
C LEU A 174 -11.10 8.66 -4.54
N LEU A 175 -10.26 9.68 -4.51
CA LEU A 175 -9.41 10.01 -3.37
C LEU A 175 -10.00 11.23 -2.67
N ILE A 176 -10.53 11.05 -1.45
CA ILE A 176 -11.16 12.11 -0.66
C ILE A 176 -10.47 12.27 0.68
N GLN A 177 -10.39 13.48 1.18
CA GLN A 177 -9.88 13.82 2.49
C GLN A 177 -11.04 14.07 3.45
N TYR A 178 -10.92 13.52 4.66
CA TYR A 178 -11.81 13.84 5.77
C TYR A 178 -11.12 14.88 6.66
N GLU A 179 -11.76 16.02 6.83
CA GLU A 179 -11.26 17.12 7.64
C GLU A 179 -12.43 17.81 8.32
N GLU A 180 -12.35 17.98 9.65
CA GLU A 180 -13.36 18.67 10.47
C GLU A 180 -14.83 18.21 10.25
N GLY A 181 -15.03 16.93 9.98
CA GLY A 181 -16.36 16.36 9.76
C GLY A 181 -16.88 16.48 8.33
N LYS A 182 -16.10 17.00 7.40
CA LYS A 182 -16.45 17.17 5.99
C LYS A 182 -15.54 16.32 5.10
N PHE A 183 -15.98 16.06 3.88
CA PHE A 183 -15.23 15.29 2.89
C PHE A 183 -14.94 16.15 1.67
N TYR A 184 -13.67 16.18 1.24
CA TYR A 184 -13.21 16.97 0.11
C TYR A 184 -12.54 16.07 -0.93
N CYS A 185 -12.80 16.30 -2.21
CA CYS A 185 -12.08 15.60 -3.27
C CYS A 185 -10.69 16.21 -3.44
N ILE A 186 -9.64 15.36 -3.45
CA ILE A 186 -8.25 15.84 -3.45
C ILE A 186 -7.80 16.26 -4.85
N VAL A 187 -7.92 15.36 -5.85
CA VAL A 187 -7.32 15.58 -7.19
C VAL A 187 -8.23 15.18 -8.35
N GLN A 188 -9.47 14.77 -8.09
CA GLN A 188 -10.35 14.17 -9.10
C GLN A 188 -11.67 14.90 -9.28
N ASN A 189 -11.65 16.24 -9.20
CA ASN A 189 -12.88 17.06 -9.30
C ASN A 189 -13.64 16.82 -10.61
N GLU A 190 -12.95 16.60 -11.73
CA GLU A 190 -13.56 16.28 -13.03
C GLU A 190 -14.30 14.93 -12.99
N LEU A 191 -13.67 13.90 -12.41
CA LEU A 191 -14.30 12.59 -12.24
C LEU A 191 -15.52 12.70 -11.31
N LEU A 192 -15.41 13.43 -10.20
CA LEU A 192 -16.51 13.65 -9.28
C LEU A 192 -17.67 14.37 -9.98
N ALA A 193 -17.39 15.38 -10.80
CA ALA A 193 -18.39 16.09 -11.59
C ALA A 193 -19.11 15.14 -12.57
N LYS A 194 -18.36 14.35 -13.35
CA LYS A 194 -18.92 13.32 -14.26
C LYS A 194 -19.82 12.32 -13.53
N LEU A 195 -19.38 11.82 -12.38
CA LEU A 195 -20.17 10.87 -11.58
C LEU A 195 -21.47 11.49 -11.06
N LYS A 196 -21.42 12.75 -10.61
CA LYS A 196 -22.61 13.49 -10.16
C LYS A 196 -23.59 13.77 -11.33
N GLN A 197 -23.11 14.15 -12.51
CA GLN A 197 -23.91 14.32 -13.73
C GLN A 197 -24.60 13.01 -14.15
N ARG A 198 -23.90 11.88 -14.08
CA ARG A 198 -24.45 10.54 -14.33
C ARG A 198 -25.38 10.04 -13.21
N LYS A 199 -25.68 10.87 -12.21
CA LYS A 199 -26.54 10.55 -11.04
C LYS A 199 -26.08 9.31 -10.27
N VAL A 200 -24.79 9.07 -10.21
CA VAL A 200 -24.20 7.99 -9.40
C VAL A 200 -24.35 8.35 -7.93
N ASN A 201 -25.08 7.55 -7.17
CA ASN A 201 -25.34 7.82 -5.75
C ASN A 201 -24.14 7.52 -4.84
N ALA A 202 -23.41 6.45 -5.13
CA ALA A 202 -22.25 6.02 -4.35
C ALA A 202 -21.17 5.41 -5.27
N TYR A 203 -19.91 5.65 -4.94
CA TYR A 203 -18.77 5.26 -5.77
C TYR A 203 -17.61 4.73 -4.92
N PRO A 204 -16.79 3.78 -5.44
CA PRO A 204 -15.59 3.31 -4.78
C PRO A 204 -14.64 4.45 -4.45
N THR A 205 -14.26 4.57 -3.19
CA THR A 205 -13.56 5.75 -2.68
C THR A 205 -12.52 5.34 -1.64
N ILE A 206 -11.39 6.01 -1.67
CA ILE A 206 -10.33 5.95 -0.67
C ILE A 206 -10.46 7.20 0.19
N ILE A 207 -10.54 7.03 1.51
CA ILE A 207 -10.66 8.12 2.46
C ILE A 207 -9.31 8.34 3.15
N VAL A 208 -8.82 9.55 3.08
CA VAL A 208 -7.58 9.99 3.71
C VAL A 208 -7.93 10.72 5.00
N LEU A 209 -7.28 10.34 6.08
CA LEU A 209 -7.49 10.85 7.43
C LEU A 209 -6.18 11.42 7.96
N LYS A 210 -6.20 12.64 8.52
CA LYS A 210 -5.03 13.25 9.16
C LYS A 210 -4.90 12.76 10.60
N GLY A 211 -4.06 11.74 10.79
CA GLY A 211 -3.71 11.21 12.10
C GLY A 211 -4.84 10.49 12.85
N ASN A 212 -4.52 10.07 14.07
CA ASN A 212 -5.41 9.24 14.89
C ASN A 212 -6.66 9.96 15.40
N ALA A 213 -6.64 11.28 15.52
CA ALA A 213 -7.79 12.05 16.01
C ALA A 213 -8.94 12.01 15.01
N ASP A 214 -8.64 12.24 13.74
CA ASP A 214 -9.62 12.17 12.65
C ASP A 214 -10.09 10.75 12.43
N TYR A 215 -9.20 9.77 12.54
CA TYR A 215 -9.56 8.36 12.46
C TYR A 215 -10.61 7.98 13.51
N LYS A 216 -10.41 8.36 14.78
CA LYS A 216 -11.37 8.06 15.85
C LYS A 216 -12.72 8.73 15.61
N LYS A 217 -12.74 10.00 15.18
CA LYS A 217 -13.98 10.72 14.84
C LYS A 217 -14.67 10.06 13.66
N PHE A 218 -13.93 9.79 12.59
CA PHE A 218 -14.44 9.13 11.40
C PHE A 218 -15.06 7.76 11.74
N MET A 219 -14.34 6.90 12.45
CA MET A 219 -14.82 5.56 12.82
C MET A 219 -16.08 5.61 13.68
N LYS A 220 -16.19 6.61 14.58
CA LYS A 220 -17.38 6.79 15.43
C LYS A 220 -18.64 7.06 14.60
N TYR A 221 -18.55 7.87 13.55
CA TYR A 221 -19.73 8.31 12.79
C TYR A 221 -19.98 7.48 11.52
N TYR A 222 -18.95 6.94 10.91
CA TYR A 222 -19.02 6.33 9.58
C TYR A 222 -18.56 4.87 9.53
N GLY A 223 -17.75 4.40 10.48
CA GLY A 223 -17.10 3.10 10.43
C GLY A 223 -18.04 1.89 10.32
N THR A 224 -19.29 2.02 10.82
CA THR A 224 -20.31 0.94 10.77
C THR A 224 -21.23 1.01 9.56
N VAL A 225 -21.17 2.08 8.77
CA VAL A 225 -22.12 2.35 7.67
C VAL A 225 -21.48 2.15 6.29
N LEU A 226 -20.16 2.01 6.23
CA LEU A 226 -19.43 1.89 4.97
C LEU A 226 -19.16 0.44 4.61
N PHE A 227 -19.37 0.09 3.34
CA PHE A 227 -19.13 -1.25 2.82
C PHE A 227 -17.85 -1.26 2.00
N PHE A 228 -16.93 -2.14 2.35
CA PHE A 228 -15.69 -2.33 1.61
C PHE A 228 -15.94 -2.97 0.23
N VAL A 229 -15.13 -2.58 -0.73
CA VAL A 229 -15.10 -3.16 -2.07
C VAL A 229 -13.99 -4.20 -2.11
N ASP A 230 -14.33 -5.45 -1.83
CA ASP A 230 -13.36 -6.55 -1.74
C ASP A 230 -13.07 -7.22 -3.09
N LYS A 231 -14.00 -7.08 -4.06
CA LYS A 231 -13.92 -7.69 -5.39
C LYS A 231 -14.45 -6.73 -6.45
N VAL A 232 -13.80 -6.70 -7.58
CA VAL A 232 -14.19 -5.99 -8.80
C VAL A 232 -14.40 -6.99 -9.92
#